data_159b6565ec8c191069be047671b7eae9
#
_entry.id   159b6565ec8c191069be047671b7eae9
#
_cell.length_a   1.000
_cell.length_b   1.000
_cell.length_c   1.000
_cell.angle_alpha   90.00
_cell.angle_beta   90.00
_cell.angle_gamma   90.00
#
_symmetry.space_group_name_H-M   'P 1'
#
loop_
_entity.id
_entity.type
_entity.pdbx_description
1 polymer ?
#
loop_
_entity_poly.entity_id
_entity_poly.type
_entity_poly.pdbx_seq_one_letter_code
_entity_poly.pdbx_strand_id
1 'polypeptide(L)'
;MITNSLLHQITYGREGKNWGFSMGLPKLEEIIDGVTQSTYTLVFSPTGTGKSSIALYSYIYKPLMEHLDDGNFKVTYFSLEMSAEMLYAKLLSMYIFEKYHIELSTKELLSRKKDYILSDENYEIVKQCLPWLHKVEEIVTVYDKSLSADSMYSLLMKELEKEGTFSETEGRKIYTPNNENLIHLVVIDHLSLARRTNGRTLKEEMDLISSYLVTLRNRCKISPLVIMQANRNSTAMDRRKEGLNNLRIDDTKDTGAPAQDSEIIISIFNPHREKLSSYRGYDIKSLGSNFRVVTVLKNRYGEADVEVGCAFYGKISYFAELPKPEDIYDYEKYNNPDWILDKKEDNVKMEDDVTNIRKPKFTL
;
A
#
# COMPACT_ATOMS: atom_id res chain seq x y z
N MET A 1 -30.01 -16.27 8.28
CA MET A 1 -29.90 -17.18 7.11
C MET A 1 -28.97 -16.54 6.07
N ILE A 2 -28.18 -17.33 5.36
CA ILE A 2 -27.21 -16.87 4.34
C ILE A 2 -27.88 -15.96 3.28
N THR A 3 -29.10 -16.31 2.85
CA THR A 3 -29.85 -15.52 1.83
C THR A 3 -30.06 -14.05 2.25
N ASN A 4 -30.41 -13.79 3.52
CA ASN A 4 -30.62 -12.42 3.99
C ASN A 4 -29.29 -11.66 4.08
N SER A 5 -28.22 -12.34 4.51
CA SER A 5 -26.88 -11.77 4.54
C SER A 5 -26.35 -11.44 3.13
N LEU A 6 -26.58 -12.32 2.17
CA LEU A 6 -26.21 -12.09 0.77
C LEU A 6 -27.00 -10.92 0.16
N LEU A 7 -28.34 -10.87 0.40
CA LEU A 7 -29.14 -9.76 -0.08
C LEU A 7 -28.71 -8.42 0.53
N HIS A 8 -28.36 -8.41 1.82
CA HIS A 8 -27.81 -7.22 2.49
C HIS A 8 -26.51 -6.78 1.78
N GLN A 9 -25.58 -7.70 1.53
CA GLN A 9 -24.31 -7.39 0.84
C GLN A 9 -24.53 -6.86 -0.58
N ILE A 10 -25.49 -7.44 -1.32
CA ILE A 10 -25.84 -6.95 -2.67
C ILE A 10 -26.41 -5.52 -2.59
N THR A 11 -27.34 -5.26 -1.67
CA THR A 11 -27.93 -3.93 -1.50
C THR A 11 -26.86 -2.90 -1.10
N TYR A 12 -25.99 -3.27 -0.17
CA TYR A 12 -24.90 -2.46 0.31
C TYR A 12 -23.90 -2.10 -0.82
N GLY A 13 -23.56 -3.10 -1.68
CA GLY A 13 -22.70 -2.87 -2.85
C GLY A 13 -23.36 -1.97 -3.91
N ARG A 14 -24.69 -2.08 -4.12
CA ARG A 14 -25.43 -1.18 -5.04
C ARG A 14 -25.45 0.28 -4.56
N GLU A 15 -25.25 0.51 -3.28
CA GLU A 15 -25.12 1.86 -2.68
C GLU A 15 -23.66 2.38 -2.70
N GLY A 16 -22.73 1.65 -3.34
CA GLY A 16 -21.31 2.01 -3.40
C GLY A 16 -20.51 1.77 -2.12
N LYS A 17 -21.11 1.17 -1.10
CA LYS A 17 -20.48 0.99 0.23
C LYS A 17 -19.47 -0.15 0.31
N ASN A 18 -19.42 -1.01 -0.73
CA ASN A 18 -18.43 -2.10 -0.87
C ASN A 18 -17.21 -1.68 -1.72
N TRP A 19 -17.14 -0.43 -2.16
CA TRP A 19 -16.00 0.02 -2.95
C TRP A 19 -14.74 0.10 -2.10
N GLY A 20 -13.64 -0.35 -2.68
CA GLY A 20 -12.33 -0.17 -2.06
C GLY A 20 -11.88 1.28 -2.10
N PHE A 21 -11.02 1.65 -1.16
CA PHE A 21 -10.40 2.98 -1.15
C PHE A 21 -9.35 3.10 -2.24
N SER A 22 -9.21 4.30 -2.80
CA SER A 22 -8.22 4.55 -3.84
C SER A 22 -6.79 4.27 -3.39
N MET A 23 -6.02 3.71 -4.29
CA MET A 23 -4.59 3.40 -4.13
C MET A 23 -3.70 4.44 -4.82
N GLY A 24 -4.31 5.38 -5.57
CA GLY A 24 -3.59 6.34 -6.41
C GLY A 24 -2.88 5.71 -7.60
N LEU A 25 -3.24 4.49 -7.97
CA LEU A 25 -2.75 3.71 -9.10
C LEU A 25 -3.96 3.14 -9.87
N PRO A 26 -4.59 3.95 -10.76
CA PRO A 26 -5.89 3.63 -11.36
C PRO A 26 -5.94 2.28 -12.09
N LYS A 27 -4.91 1.93 -12.88
CA LYS A 27 -4.86 0.64 -13.58
C LYS A 27 -4.73 -0.54 -12.61
N LEU A 28 -4.02 -0.34 -11.49
CA LEU A 28 -3.93 -1.35 -10.44
C LEU A 28 -5.29 -1.50 -9.73
N GLU A 29 -5.98 -0.37 -9.48
CA GLU A 29 -7.32 -0.35 -8.87
C GLU A 29 -8.35 -1.07 -9.72
N GLU A 30 -8.32 -0.91 -11.06
CA GLU A 30 -9.18 -1.65 -11.98
C GLU A 30 -9.02 -3.17 -11.88
N ILE A 31 -7.83 -3.65 -11.45
CA ILE A 31 -7.54 -5.08 -11.35
C ILE A 31 -7.92 -5.65 -9.98
N ILE A 32 -7.70 -4.90 -8.88
CA ILE A 32 -7.81 -5.40 -7.51
C ILE A 32 -8.84 -4.67 -6.65
N ASP A 33 -9.68 -3.82 -7.24
CA ASP A 33 -10.77 -3.07 -6.60
C ASP A 33 -10.33 -2.13 -5.45
N GLY A 34 -9.05 -1.71 -5.43
CA GLY A 34 -8.53 -0.80 -4.40
C GLY A 34 -8.25 -1.48 -3.05
N VAL A 35 -8.25 -0.70 -1.97
CA VAL A 35 -8.09 -1.21 -0.59
C VAL A 35 -9.45 -1.59 -0.04
N THR A 36 -9.73 -2.90 0.04
CA THR A 36 -11.04 -3.44 0.41
C THR A 36 -11.04 -4.07 1.81
N GLN A 37 -12.22 -4.11 2.44
CA GLN A 37 -12.40 -4.78 3.73
C GLN A 37 -12.22 -6.30 3.58
N SER A 38 -11.65 -6.93 4.60
CA SER A 38 -11.48 -8.40 4.68
C SER A 38 -10.64 -9.03 3.58
N THR A 39 -9.75 -8.27 2.94
CA THR A 39 -8.85 -8.77 1.88
C THR A 39 -7.42 -8.88 2.40
N TYR A 40 -6.85 -10.07 2.32
CA TYR A 40 -5.46 -10.32 2.68
C TYR A 40 -4.57 -10.13 1.45
N THR A 41 -3.73 -9.13 1.48
CA THR A 41 -2.76 -8.83 0.41
C THR A 41 -1.34 -9.15 0.85
N LEU A 42 -0.59 -9.82 -0.02
CA LEU A 42 0.85 -10.04 0.12
C LEU A 42 1.60 -9.20 -0.90
N VAL A 43 2.53 -8.36 -0.44
CA VAL A 43 3.47 -7.62 -1.30
C VAL A 43 4.87 -8.18 -1.10
N PHE A 44 5.52 -8.63 -2.16
CA PHE A 44 6.88 -9.12 -2.05
C PHE A 44 7.77 -8.67 -3.20
N SER A 45 9.06 -8.52 -2.92
CA SER A 45 10.07 -8.21 -3.93
C SER A 45 11.48 -8.28 -3.32
N PRO A 46 12.56 -8.21 -4.12
CA PRO A 46 13.92 -8.04 -3.61
C PRO A 46 14.07 -6.74 -2.79
N THR A 47 15.12 -6.68 -1.96
CA THR A 47 15.43 -5.47 -1.17
C THR A 47 15.67 -4.26 -2.07
N GLY A 48 15.18 -3.07 -1.65
CA GLY A 48 15.43 -1.80 -2.34
C GLY A 48 14.60 -1.57 -3.60
N THR A 49 13.55 -2.35 -3.86
CA THR A 49 12.65 -2.16 -5.01
C THR A 49 11.48 -1.22 -4.73
N GLY A 50 11.17 -0.93 -3.46
CA GLY A 50 10.09 -0.03 -3.07
C GLY A 50 8.90 -0.69 -2.37
N LYS A 51 9.03 -1.92 -1.81
CA LYS A 51 7.95 -2.64 -1.09
C LYS A 51 7.23 -1.81 -0.03
N SER A 52 7.99 -1.33 0.95
CA SER A 52 7.44 -0.50 2.03
C SER A 52 6.90 0.83 1.50
N SER A 53 7.49 1.36 0.42
CA SER A 53 7.02 2.62 -0.17
C SER A 53 5.69 2.46 -0.91
N ILE A 54 5.46 1.36 -1.65
CA ILE A 54 4.15 1.13 -2.28
C ILE A 54 3.08 0.85 -1.23
N ALA A 55 3.42 0.13 -0.15
CA ALA A 55 2.50 -0.10 0.97
C ALA A 55 2.11 1.22 1.64
N LEU A 56 3.09 2.10 1.92
CA LEU A 56 2.81 3.42 2.49
C LEU A 56 2.03 4.31 1.53
N TYR A 57 2.40 4.34 0.24
CA TYR A 57 1.75 5.20 -0.75
C TYR A 57 0.33 4.72 -1.06
N SER A 58 0.18 3.47 -1.53
CA SER A 58 -1.09 3.00 -2.09
C SER A 58 -2.06 2.49 -1.03
N TYR A 59 -1.57 1.91 0.08
CA TYR A 59 -2.46 1.32 1.08
C TYR A 59 -2.71 2.21 2.29
N ILE A 60 -1.90 3.27 2.49
CA ILE A 60 -2.05 4.16 3.64
C ILE A 60 -2.26 5.61 3.20
N TYR A 61 -1.29 6.20 2.47
CA TYR A 61 -1.31 7.62 2.16
C TYR A 61 -2.52 8.00 1.28
N LYS A 62 -2.80 7.26 0.22
CA LYS A 62 -3.95 7.55 -0.67
C LYS A 62 -5.29 7.37 0.04
N PRO A 63 -5.56 6.26 0.74
CA PRO A 63 -6.75 6.16 1.58
C PRO A 63 -6.87 7.28 2.64
N LEU A 64 -5.77 7.68 3.30
CA LEU A 64 -5.77 8.79 4.26
C LEU A 64 -6.21 10.12 3.63
N MET A 65 -5.81 10.40 2.39
CA MET A 65 -6.19 11.65 1.71
C MET A 65 -7.69 11.75 1.43
N GLU A 66 -8.37 10.63 1.29
CA GLU A 66 -9.82 10.55 1.03
C GLU A 66 -10.64 10.38 2.32
N HIS A 67 -10.10 9.66 3.31
CA HIS A 67 -10.83 9.21 4.50
C HIS A 67 -10.27 9.74 5.83
N LEU A 68 -9.65 10.94 5.80
CA LEU A 68 -9.00 11.52 6.99
C LEU A 68 -9.98 11.86 8.12
N ASP A 69 -11.23 12.21 7.77
CA ASP A 69 -12.20 12.79 8.71
C ASP A 69 -13.51 12.00 8.82
N ASP A 70 -13.68 10.90 8.11
CA ASP A 70 -14.96 10.17 8.03
C ASP A 70 -15.05 8.96 8.98
N GLY A 71 -13.96 8.60 9.66
CA GLY A 71 -13.90 7.47 10.58
C GLY A 71 -14.00 6.08 9.92
N ASN A 72 -13.82 6.00 8.60
CA ASN A 72 -13.91 4.75 7.85
C ASN A 72 -12.56 4.04 7.65
N PHE A 73 -11.46 4.66 8.08
CA PHE A 73 -10.13 4.11 7.91
C PHE A 73 -9.34 4.04 9.22
N LYS A 74 -8.71 2.90 9.48
CA LYS A 74 -7.80 2.67 10.61
C LYS A 74 -6.63 1.82 10.17
N VAL A 75 -5.44 2.11 10.67
CA VAL A 75 -4.22 1.37 10.35
C VAL A 75 -3.51 0.93 11.62
N THR A 76 -3.25 -0.37 11.74
CA THR A 76 -2.30 -0.92 12.72
C THR A 76 -1.05 -1.38 11.97
N TYR A 77 0.07 -0.69 12.15
CA TYR A 77 1.30 -0.95 11.44
C TYR A 77 2.36 -1.56 12.36
N PHE A 78 2.72 -2.81 12.11
CA PHE A 78 3.85 -3.47 12.74
C PHE A 78 5.10 -3.23 11.89
N SER A 79 5.86 -2.20 12.27
CA SER A 79 7.10 -1.80 11.59
C SER A 79 8.29 -2.50 12.22
N LEU A 80 8.72 -3.59 11.62
CA LEU A 80 9.82 -4.41 12.17
C LEU A 80 11.21 -3.96 11.66
N GLU A 81 11.23 -3.06 10.66
CA GLU A 81 12.47 -2.57 10.02
C GLU A 81 12.71 -1.07 10.30
N MET A 82 11.67 -0.25 10.31
CA MET A 82 11.77 1.21 10.42
C MET A 82 11.15 1.71 11.72
N SER A 83 11.70 2.81 12.28
CA SER A 83 11.06 3.49 13.41
C SER A 83 9.77 4.21 12.99
N ALA A 84 8.90 4.47 13.97
CA ALA A 84 7.65 5.20 13.75
C ALA A 84 7.92 6.59 13.16
N GLU A 85 8.91 7.33 13.66
CA GLU A 85 9.26 8.66 13.15
C GLU A 85 9.66 8.63 11.67
N MET A 86 10.37 7.57 11.24
CA MET A 86 10.75 7.42 9.83
C MET A 86 9.52 7.15 8.95
N LEU A 87 8.55 6.40 9.44
CA LEU A 87 7.30 6.12 8.74
C LEU A 87 6.49 7.40 8.57
N TYR A 88 6.28 8.16 9.65
CA TYR A 88 5.58 9.44 9.61
C TYR A 88 6.31 10.48 8.75
N ALA A 89 7.65 10.51 8.79
CA ALA A 89 8.42 11.38 7.90
C ALA A 89 8.25 11.04 6.41
N LYS A 90 8.05 9.77 6.05
CA LYS A 90 7.71 9.36 4.67
C LYS A 90 6.32 9.83 4.27
N LEU A 91 5.32 9.67 5.13
CA LEU A 91 3.95 10.16 4.88
C LEU A 91 3.94 11.68 4.74
N LEU A 92 4.65 12.38 5.61
CA LEU A 92 4.81 13.85 5.56
C LEU A 92 5.50 14.30 4.27
N SER A 93 6.52 13.57 3.81
CA SER A 93 7.22 13.85 2.54
C SER A 93 6.27 13.76 1.34
N MET A 94 5.40 12.74 1.30
CA MET A 94 4.37 12.60 0.27
C MET A 94 3.36 13.74 0.32
N TYR A 95 2.91 14.11 1.53
CA TYR A 95 1.94 15.18 1.74
C TYR A 95 2.49 16.55 1.33
N ILE A 96 3.73 16.87 1.70
CA ILE A 96 4.40 18.12 1.31
C ILE A 96 4.54 18.19 -0.21
N PHE A 97 4.92 17.08 -0.86
CA PHE A 97 5.02 17.03 -2.32
C PHE A 97 3.67 17.32 -2.99
N GLU A 98 2.59 16.64 -2.58
CA GLU A 98 1.27 16.85 -3.20
C GLU A 98 0.66 18.24 -2.95
N LYS A 99 0.93 18.82 -1.78
CA LYS A 99 0.29 20.06 -1.35
C LYS A 99 1.09 21.31 -1.71
N TYR A 100 2.41 21.24 -1.63
CA TYR A 100 3.29 22.38 -1.78
C TYR A 100 4.22 22.27 -2.99
N HIS A 101 4.17 21.15 -3.72
CA HIS A 101 5.01 20.86 -4.88
C HIS A 101 6.51 20.89 -4.56
N ILE A 102 6.88 20.48 -3.35
CA ILE A 102 8.25 20.49 -2.86
C ILE A 102 8.71 19.05 -2.56
N GLU A 103 9.82 18.66 -3.17
CA GLU A 103 10.45 17.38 -2.91
C GLU A 103 11.34 17.44 -1.66
N LEU A 104 10.82 17.08 -0.49
CA LEU A 104 11.59 16.91 0.73
C LEU A 104 11.77 15.43 1.06
N SER A 105 13.01 14.96 1.02
CA SER A 105 13.31 13.59 1.44
C SER A 105 13.23 13.46 2.97
N THR A 106 13.04 12.22 3.46
CA THR A 106 13.12 11.93 4.89
C THR A 106 14.48 12.29 5.52
N LYS A 107 15.56 12.30 4.71
CA LYS A 107 16.88 12.74 5.17
C LYS A 107 16.94 14.24 5.44
N GLU A 108 16.28 15.02 4.57
CA GLU A 108 16.15 16.48 4.71
C GLU A 108 15.21 16.81 5.86
N LEU A 109 14.02 16.23 5.92
CA LEU A 109 13.06 16.42 7.00
C LEU A 109 13.67 16.16 8.38
N LEU A 110 14.50 15.14 8.52
CA LEU A 110 15.15 14.76 9.78
C LEU A 110 16.56 15.35 9.94
N SER A 111 17.03 16.18 9.01
CA SER A 111 18.36 16.85 9.02
C SER A 111 19.52 15.89 9.36
N ARG A 112 19.49 14.67 8.77
CA ARG A 112 20.42 13.57 9.18
C ARG A 112 21.87 13.73 8.75
N LYS A 113 22.20 14.76 7.94
CA LYS A 113 23.57 15.12 7.52
C LYS A 113 23.69 16.63 7.38
N LYS A 114 24.91 17.15 7.49
CA LYS A 114 25.18 18.58 7.30
C LYS A 114 24.66 19.14 5.96
N ASP A 115 24.74 18.34 4.90
CA ASP A 115 24.28 18.73 3.55
C ASP A 115 22.75 18.62 3.38
N TYR A 116 22.03 18.13 4.39
CA TYR A 116 20.59 17.90 4.40
C TYR A 116 19.91 18.60 5.58
N ILE A 117 20.45 19.75 6.01
CA ILE A 117 19.81 20.57 7.05
C ILE A 117 18.53 21.17 6.43
N LEU A 118 17.40 20.97 7.09
CA LEU A 118 16.12 21.55 6.69
C LEU A 118 16.23 23.09 6.79
N SER A 119 15.90 23.78 5.71
CA SER A 119 15.89 25.26 5.68
C SER A 119 14.78 25.82 6.57
N ASP A 120 14.93 27.05 7.04
CA ASP A 120 13.91 27.73 7.84
C ASP A 120 12.58 27.82 7.11
N GLU A 121 12.60 28.09 5.79
CA GLU A 121 11.43 28.13 4.94
C GLU A 121 10.69 26.77 4.92
N ASN A 122 11.40 25.70 4.66
CA ASN A 122 10.83 24.35 4.66
C ASN A 122 10.37 23.91 6.06
N TYR A 123 11.04 24.38 7.12
CA TYR A 123 10.62 24.13 8.50
C TYR A 123 9.28 24.80 8.82
N GLU A 124 9.02 26.01 8.31
CA GLU A 124 7.70 26.66 8.44
C GLU A 124 6.61 25.85 7.71
N ILE A 125 6.91 25.29 6.52
CA ILE A 125 5.98 24.40 5.81
C ILE A 125 5.68 23.14 6.63
N VAL A 126 6.71 22.53 7.23
CA VAL A 126 6.52 21.37 8.13
C VAL A 126 5.57 21.71 9.28
N LYS A 127 5.74 22.89 9.92
CA LYS A 127 4.83 23.34 10.99
C LYS A 127 3.40 23.52 10.54
N GLN A 128 3.17 24.00 9.31
CA GLN A 128 1.83 24.09 8.73
C GLN A 128 1.19 22.72 8.46
N CYS A 129 1.99 21.67 8.33
CA CYS A 129 1.51 20.30 8.14
C CYS A 129 1.16 19.58 9.46
N LEU A 130 1.54 20.10 10.63
CA LEU A 130 1.29 19.44 11.92
C LEU A 130 -0.19 19.10 12.19
N PRO A 131 -1.18 19.96 11.86
CA PRO A 131 -2.59 19.60 12.05
C PRO A 131 -3.01 18.36 11.25
N TRP A 132 -2.49 18.19 10.02
CA TRP A 132 -2.71 16.99 9.24
C TRP A 132 -2.02 15.78 9.89
N LEU A 133 -0.79 15.94 10.33
CA LEU A 133 -0.02 14.85 10.94
C LEU A 133 -0.68 14.35 12.23
N HIS A 134 -1.25 15.23 13.06
CA HIS A 134 -2.00 14.83 14.26
C HIS A 134 -3.21 13.97 13.91
N LYS A 135 -3.96 14.30 12.84
CA LYS A 135 -5.06 13.45 12.37
C LYS A 135 -4.56 12.08 11.88
N VAL A 136 -3.41 12.05 11.20
CA VAL A 136 -2.78 10.79 10.78
C VAL A 136 -2.42 9.93 11.99
N GLU A 137 -1.91 10.51 13.09
CA GLU A 137 -1.60 9.78 14.34
C GLU A 137 -2.84 9.17 15.00
N GLU A 138 -4.02 9.78 14.85
CA GLU A 138 -5.29 9.22 15.34
C GLU A 138 -5.73 7.99 14.54
N ILE A 139 -5.38 7.93 13.24
CA ILE A 139 -5.77 6.84 12.34
C ILE A 139 -4.72 5.74 12.30
N VAL A 140 -3.43 6.09 12.28
CA VAL A 140 -2.30 5.16 12.07
C VAL A 140 -1.60 4.89 13.39
N THR A 141 -1.75 3.70 13.93
CA THR A 141 -1.00 3.25 15.12
C THR A 141 0.22 2.44 14.68
N VAL A 142 1.42 2.83 15.09
CA VAL A 142 2.69 2.18 14.70
C VAL A 142 3.31 1.47 15.89
N TYR A 143 3.66 0.20 15.70
CA TYR A 143 4.44 -0.63 16.63
C TYR A 143 5.79 -0.93 15.98
N ASP A 144 6.85 -0.25 16.39
CA ASP A 144 8.19 -0.31 15.79
C ASP A 144 9.21 -1.13 16.61
N LYS A 145 8.71 -2.07 17.38
CA LYS A 145 9.54 -2.97 18.18
C LYS A 145 9.57 -4.36 17.56
N SER A 146 10.63 -5.12 17.85
CA SER A 146 10.70 -6.53 17.48
C SER A 146 9.65 -7.33 18.26
N LEU A 147 8.65 -7.89 17.58
CA LEU A 147 7.48 -8.57 18.14
C LEU A 147 7.39 -10.00 17.66
N SER A 148 6.94 -10.90 18.54
CA SER A 148 6.54 -12.27 18.20
C SER A 148 5.09 -12.32 17.73
N ALA A 149 4.66 -13.43 17.13
CA ALA A 149 3.29 -13.68 16.71
C ALA A 149 2.28 -13.42 17.84
N ASP A 150 2.54 -14.00 19.02
CA ASP A 150 1.65 -13.86 20.17
C ASP A 150 1.58 -12.40 20.68
N SER A 151 2.71 -11.67 20.61
CA SER A 151 2.74 -10.24 20.97
C SER A 151 1.96 -9.39 19.99
N MET A 152 2.12 -9.63 18.66
CA MET A 152 1.37 -8.94 17.62
C MET A 152 -0.13 -9.21 17.75
N TYR A 153 -0.52 -10.48 17.97
CA TYR A 153 -1.92 -10.85 18.20
C TYR A 153 -2.51 -10.10 19.39
N SER A 154 -1.80 -10.07 20.54
CA SER A 154 -2.27 -9.40 21.74
C SER A 154 -2.44 -7.89 21.57
N LEU A 155 -1.52 -7.23 20.83
CA LEU A 155 -1.62 -5.80 20.50
C LEU A 155 -2.78 -5.54 19.55
N LEU A 156 -2.93 -6.37 18.51
CA LEU A 156 -4.02 -6.23 17.55
C LEU A 156 -5.38 -6.43 18.19
N MET A 157 -5.51 -7.37 19.14
CA MET A 157 -6.75 -7.53 19.92
C MET A 157 -7.11 -6.26 20.69
N LYS A 158 -6.13 -5.56 21.30
CA LYS A 158 -6.36 -4.27 21.98
C LYS A 158 -6.81 -3.17 21.02
N GLU A 159 -6.24 -3.13 19.80
CA GLU A 159 -6.70 -2.17 18.79
C GLU A 159 -8.13 -2.49 18.34
N LEU A 160 -8.47 -3.77 18.15
CA LEU A 160 -9.83 -4.19 17.80
C LEU A 160 -10.86 -3.89 18.90
N GLU A 161 -10.48 -3.98 20.18
CA GLU A 161 -11.35 -3.61 21.31
C GLU A 161 -11.71 -2.12 21.34
N LYS A 162 -10.91 -1.24 20.72
CA LYS A 162 -11.24 0.18 20.55
C LYS A 162 -12.28 0.40 19.44
N GLU A 163 -12.24 -0.44 18.42
CA GLU A 163 -13.05 -0.31 17.20
C GLU A 163 -14.33 -1.17 17.23
N GLY A 164 -14.56 -1.95 18.30
CA GLY A 164 -15.74 -2.80 18.41
C GLY A 164 -15.80 -3.57 19.73
N THR A 165 -16.77 -4.45 19.82
CA THR A 165 -17.04 -5.23 21.03
C THR A 165 -16.98 -6.72 20.75
N PHE A 166 -16.27 -7.47 21.60
CA PHE A 166 -16.31 -8.92 21.63
C PHE A 166 -17.38 -9.43 22.59
N SER A 167 -18.28 -10.26 22.09
CA SER A 167 -19.29 -10.96 22.86
C SER A 167 -19.13 -12.48 22.72
N GLU A 168 -19.69 -13.25 23.62
CA GLU A 168 -19.71 -14.70 23.52
C GLU A 168 -21.16 -15.19 23.44
N THR A 169 -21.49 -15.90 22.39
CA THR A 169 -22.81 -16.51 22.20
C THR A 169 -22.62 -17.98 21.82
N GLU A 170 -23.21 -18.87 22.59
CA GLU A 170 -23.12 -20.33 22.40
C GLU A 170 -21.66 -20.85 22.29
N GLY A 171 -20.74 -20.31 23.12
CA GLY A 171 -19.31 -20.68 23.09
C GLY A 171 -18.52 -20.14 21.91
N ARG A 172 -19.12 -19.25 21.09
CA ARG A 172 -18.46 -18.58 19.96
C ARG A 172 -18.21 -17.11 20.29
N LYS A 173 -16.96 -16.67 20.13
CA LYS A 173 -16.62 -15.26 20.21
C LYS A 173 -17.06 -14.56 18.92
N ILE A 174 -17.96 -13.58 19.05
CA ILE A 174 -18.46 -12.75 17.98
C ILE A 174 -17.88 -11.34 18.17
N TYR A 175 -17.40 -10.75 17.09
CA TYR A 175 -16.96 -9.36 17.05
C TYR A 175 -18.03 -8.52 16.35
N THR A 176 -18.43 -7.43 16.99
CA THR A 176 -19.34 -6.43 16.43
C THR A 176 -18.58 -5.11 16.31
N PRO A 177 -18.28 -4.63 15.10
CA PRO A 177 -17.59 -3.35 14.92
C PRO A 177 -18.50 -2.18 15.30
N ASN A 178 -17.92 -1.09 15.80
CA ASN A 178 -18.62 0.17 16.05
C ASN A 178 -19.04 0.85 14.73
N ASN A 179 -18.25 0.64 13.66
CA ASN A 179 -18.51 1.12 12.31
C ASN A 179 -18.37 -0.03 11.33
N GLU A 180 -19.46 -0.41 10.65
CA GLU A 180 -19.47 -1.51 9.68
C GLU A 180 -18.70 -1.16 8.39
N ASN A 181 -18.52 0.14 8.11
CA ASN A 181 -17.78 0.62 6.93
C ASN A 181 -16.26 0.70 7.16
N LEU A 182 -15.81 0.49 8.42
CA LEU A 182 -14.40 0.63 8.77
C LEU A 182 -13.53 -0.37 8.01
N ILE A 183 -12.59 0.13 7.23
CA ILE A 183 -11.45 -0.65 6.74
C ILE A 183 -10.32 -0.55 7.76
N HIS A 184 -10.14 -1.60 8.55
CA HIS A 184 -9.02 -1.71 9.48
C HIS A 184 -7.85 -2.44 8.79
N LEU A 185 -6.93 -1.67 8.24
CA LEU A 185 -5.72 -2.20 7.60
C LEU A 185 -4.70 -2.62 8.65
N VAL A 186 -4.21 -3.85 8.57
CA VAL A 186 -3.17 -4.39 9.44
C VAL A 186 -1.93 -4.69 8.62
N VAL A 187 -0.88 -3.88 8.79
CA VAL A 187 0.37 -3.98 8.01
C VAL A 187 1.45 -4.66 8.83
N ILE A 188 2.20 -5.59 8.20
CA ILE A 188 3.41 -6.19 8.76
C ILE A 188 4.58 -5.95 7.80
N ASP A 189 5.52 -5.09 8.17
CA ASP A 189 6.67 -4.68 7.35
C ASP A 189 7.99 -4.89 8.10
N HIS A 190 8.77 -5.90 7.74
CA HIS A 190 8.44 -7.05 6.90
C HIS A 190 8.51 -8.33 7.73
N LEU A 191 7.68 -9.28 7.35
CA LEU A 191 7.38 -10.50 8.12
C LEU A 191 8.62 -11.30 8.54
N SER A 192 9.67 -11.37 7.73
CA SER A 192 10.91 -12.11 8.05
C SER A 192 11.74 -11.53 9.20
N LEU A 193 11.36 -10.36 9.73
CA LEU A 193 11.98 -9.77 10.92
C LEU A 193 11.20 -10.05 12.21
N ALA A 194 10.15 -10.86 12.16
CA ALA A 194 9.42 -11.28 13.34
C ALA A 194 10.34 -11.94 14.38
N ARG A 195 10.15 -11.59 15.64
CA ARG A 195 10.93 -12.17 16.74
C ARG A 195 10.49 -13.60 17.00
N ARG A 196 11.46 -14.50 17.03
CA ARG A 196 11.20 -15.90 17.39
C ARG A 196 10.91 -16.05 18.88
N THR A 197 9.90 -16.82 19.18
CA THR A 197 9.61 -17.30 20.53
C THR A 197 10.45 -18.57 20.81
N ASN A 198 10.85 -18.80 22.05
CA ASN A 198 11.61 -20.00 22.43
C ASN A 198 10.87 -21.28 21.98
N GLY A 199 11.59 -22.15 21.28
CA GLY A 199 11.07 -23.40 20.74
C GLY A 199 10.45 -23.31 19.34
N ARG A 200 10.31 -22.12 18.73
CA ARG A 200 9.82 -21.94 17.36
C ARG A 200 10.93 -21.50 16.39
N THR A 201 10.90 -22.03 15.18
CA THR A 201 11.69 -21.53 14.07
C THR A 201 11.08 -20.23 13.53
N LEU A 202 11.85 -19.47 12.75
CA LEU A 202 11.32 -18.26 12.09
C LEU A 202 10.14 -18.59 11.16
N LYS A 203 10.21 -19.73 10.46
CA LYS A 203 9.14 -20.20 9.59
C LYS A 203 7.85 -20.44 10.37
N GLU A 204 7.91 -21.18 11.48
CA GLU A 204 6.75 -21.43 12.33
C GLU A 204 6.15 -20.15 12.91
N GLU A 205 6.99 -19.16 13.26
CA GLU A 205 6.52 -17.86 13.74
C GLU A 205 5.78 -17.10 12.64
N MET A 206 6.30 -17.10 11.41
CA MET A 206 5.68 -16.43 10.26
C MET A 206 4.37 -17.13 9.85
N ASP A 207 4.33 -18.47 9.86
CA ASP A 207 3.13 -19.26 9.57
C ASP A 207 2.05 -19.00 10.64
N LEU A 208 2.43 -18.84 11.90
CA LEU A 208 1.51 -18.51 13.00
C LEU A 208 0.94 -17.10 12.85
N ILE A 209 1.79 -16.10 12.49
CA ILE A 209 1.31 -14.73 12.20
C ILE A 209 0.26 -14.77 11.08
N SER A 210 0.53 -15.47 9.97
CA SER A 210 -0.42 -15.61 8.87
C SER A 210 -1.74 -16.24 9.33
N SER A 211 -1.68 -17.30 10.11
CA SER A 211 -2.86 -17.97 10.69
C SER A 211 -3.70 -17.03 11.58
N TYR A 212 -3.05 -16.20 12.41
CA TYR A 212 -3.74 -15.20 13.22
C TYR A 212 -4.42 -14.14 12.35
N LEU A 213 -3.74 -13.67 11.32
CA LEU A 213 -4.31 -12.68 10.39
C LEU A 213 -5.54 -13.24 9.65
N VAL A 214 -5.48 -14.49 9.17
CA VAL A 214 -6.64 -15.17 8.55
C VAL A 214 -7.80 -15.28 9.54
N THR A 215 -7.51 -15.67 10.78
CA THR A 215 -8.53 -15.80 11.82
C THR A 215 -9.21 -14.47 12.10
N LEU A 216 -8.43 -13.39 12.26
CA LEU A 216 -8.96 -12.06 12.57
C LEU A 216 -9.63 -11.42 11.34
N ARG A 217 -9.12 -11.65 10.12
CA ARG A 217 -9.82 -11.25 8.89
C ARG A 217 -11.23 -11.84 8.84
N ASN A 218 -11.36 -13.13 9.08
CA ASN A 218 -12.65 -13.82 9.00
C ASN A 218 -13.62 -13.44 10.13
N ARG A 219 -13.09 -13.08 11.33
CA ARG A 219 -13.92 -12.75 12.50
C ARG A 219 -14.18 -11.27 12.65
N CYS A 220 -13.16 -10.44 12.42
CA CYS A 220 -13.17 -9.02 12.73
C CYS A 220 -13.13 -8.13 11.48
N LYS A 221 -13.15 -8.74 10.28
CA LYS A 221 -13.13 -8.04 8.99
C LYS A 221 -11.90 -7.13 8.78
N ILE A 222 -10.78 -7.41 9.45
CA ILE A 222 -9.53 -6.69 9.18
C ILE A 222 -9.03 -6.97 7.76
N SER A 223 -8.20 -6.07 7.22
CA SER A 223 -7.55 -6.21 5.91
C SER A 223 -6.04 -6.36 6.11
N PRO A 224 -5.50 -7.59 6.14
CA PRO A 224 -4.07 -7.80 6.29
C PRO A 224 -3.29 -7.38 5.05
N LEU A 225 -2.20 -6.62 5.25
CA LEU A 225 -1.17 -6.32 4.26
C LEU A 225 0.18 -6.81 4.77
N VAL A 226 0.67 -7.89 4.23
CA VAL A 226 1.95 -8.47 4.63
C VAL A 226 3.02 -8.17 3.59
N ILE A 227 4.14 -7.65 4.06
CA ILE A 227 5.30 -7.35 3.23
C ILE A 227 6.36 -8.43 3.46
N MET A 228 6.89 -8.99 2.37
CA MET A 228 7.93 -10.01 2.41
C MET A 228 9.09 -9.68 1.47
N GLN A 229 10.26 -10.20 1.80
CA GLN A 229 11.39 -10.18 0.91
C GLN A 229 11.37 -11.41 0.00
N ALA A 230 11.60 -11.21 -1.30
CA ALA A 230 11.73 -12.33 -2.24
C ALA A 230 12.96 -13.17 -1.90
N ASN A 231 12.87 -14.47 -2.14
CA ASN A 231 13.97 -15.41 -1.99
C ASN A 231 15.17 -14.99 -2.86
N ARG A 232 16.40 -15.23 -2.40
CA ARG A 232 17.64 -14.94 -3.14
C ARG A 232 17.71 -15.65 -4.50
N ASN A 233 17.08 -16.81 -4.65
CA ASN A 233 17.02 -17.55 -5.91
C ASN A 233 16.20 -16.83 -6.99
N SER A 234 15.35 -15.87 -6.64
CA SER A 234 14.60 -15.05 -7.60
C SER A 234 15.51 -14.23 -8.54
N THR A 235 16.74 -13.96 -8.12
CA THR A 235 17.76 -13.19 -8.86
C THR A 235 18.91 -14.06 -9.37
N ALA A 236 18.75 -15.39 -9.42
CA ALA A 236 19.79 -16.32 -9.86
C ALA A 236 20.19 -16.07 -11.34
N MET A 237 21.51 -16.18 -11.62
CA MET A 237 22.05 -15.90 -12.97
C MET A 237 21.42 -16.76 -14.07
N ASP A 238 21.06 -18.01 -13.77
CA ASP A 238 20.47 -18.91 -14.75
C ASP A 238 19.08 -18.45 -15.20
N ARG A 239 18.25 -17.96 -14.30
CA ARG A 239 16.94 -17.35 -14.64
C ARG A 239 17.10 -16.12 -15.54
N ARG A 240 18.12 -15.29 -15.29
CA ARG A 240 18.41 -14.10 -16.10
C ARG A 240 18.84 -14.48 -17.52
N LYS A 241 19.64 -15.52 -17.68
CA LYS A 241 20.07 -16.03 -19.00
C LYS A 241 18.90 -16.57 -19.82
N GLU A 242 17.89 -17.12 -19.17
CA GLU A 242 16.67 -17.64 -19.80
C GLU A 242 15.61 -16.54 -20.04
N GLY A 243 15.91 -15.27 -19.73
CA GLY A 243 14.96 -14.16 -19.87
C GLY A 243 13.84 -14.17 -18.86
N LEU A 244 13.90 -15.03 -17.83
CA LEU A 244 12.91 -15.19 -16.78
C LEU A 244 13.16 -14.21 -15.62
N ASN A 245 13.10 -12.91 -15.93
CA ASN A 245 13.42 -11.86 -14.96
C ASN A 245 12.27 -11.56 -13.97
N ASN A 246 11.04 -11.96 -14.31
CA ASN A 246 9.86 -11.66 -13.49
C ASN A 246 9.82 -12.52 -12.23
N LEU A 247 9.30 -11.92 -11.16
CA LEU A 247 9.03 -12.64 -9.92
C LEU A 247 7.85 -13.59 -10.11
N ARG A 248 7.88 -14.71 -9.40
CA ARG A 248 6.83 -15.74 -9.37
C ARG A 248 6.40 -15.99 -7.94
N ILE A 249 5.21 -16.51 -7.73
CA ILE A 249 4.71 -16.88 -6.39
C ILE A 249 5.70 -17.80 -5.67
N ASP A 250 6.35 -18.69 -6.39
CA ASP A 250 7.38 -19.59 -5.89
C ASP A 250 8.61 -18.86 -5.29
N ASP A 251 8.81 -17.60 -5.62
CA ASP A 251 9.90 -16.80 -5.03
C ASP A 251 9.61 -16.36 -3.59
N THR A 252 8.45 -16.70 -3.04
CA THR A 252 8.07 -16.52 -1.64
C THR A 252 8.37 -17.75 -0.77
N LYS A 253 9.10 -18.73 -1.28
CA LYS A 253 9.23 -20.11 -0.73
C LYS A 253 9.82 -20.29 0.66
N ASP A 254 10.36 -19.26 1.29
CA ASP A 254 10.82 -19.42 2.69
C ASP A 254 9.67 -19.57 3.69
N THR A 255 8.44 -19.18 3.28
CA THR A 255 7.18 -19.39 4.01
C THR A 255 6.02 -19.49 3.04
N GLY A 256 5.47 -20.68 2.87
CA GLY A 256 4.32 -20.89 1.97
C GLY A 256 2.99 -20.32 2.49
N ALA A 257 2.81 -20.21 3.82
CA ALA A 257 1.53 -19.84 4.40
C ALA A 257 1.01 -18.46 3.96
N PRO A 258 1.76 -17.34 4.05
CA PRO A 258 1.23 -16.04 3.61
C PRO A 258 0.82 -16.00 2.13
N ALA A 259 1.53 -16.70 1.24
CA ALA A 259 1.17 -16.76 -0.18
C ALA A 259 -0.07 -17.63 -0.44
N GLN A 260 -0.26 -18.71 0.34
CA GLN A 260 -1.46 -19.55 0.27
C GLN A 260 -2.69 -18.82 0.82
N ASP A 261 -2.53 -18.15 1.96
CA ASP A 261 -3.59 -17.49 2.72
C ASP A 261 -4.09 -16.19 2.09
N SER A 262 -3.22 -15.45 1.36
CA SER A 262 -3.58 -14.19 0.71
C SER A 262 -4.57 -14.39 -0.44
N GLU A 263 -5.47 -13.42 -0.61
CA GLU A 263 -6.36 -13.30 -1.78
C GLU A 263 -5.64 -12.64 -2.95
N ILE A 264 -4.79 -11.64 -2.64
CA ILE A 264 -4.06 -10.85 -3.62
C ILE A 264 -2.56 -11.00 -3.35
N ILE A 265 -1.77 -11.22 -4.41
CA ILE A 265 -0.30 -11.22 -4.35
C ILE A 265 0.23 -10.21 -5.36
N ILE A 266 0.99 -9.26 -4.87
CA ILE A 266 1.62 -8.22 -5.67
C ILE A 266 3.14 -8.38 -5.59
N SER A 267 3.82 -8.33 -6.74
CA SER A 267 5.26 -8.24 -6.80
C SER A 267 5.73 -6.93 -7.42
N ILE A 268 6.94 -6.49 -7.05
CA ILE A 268 7.56 -5.29 -7.62
C ILE A 268 8.89 -5.68 -8.23
N PHE A 269 9.05 -5.38 -9.51
CA PHE A 269 10.26 -5.65 -10.27
C PHE A 269 10.95 -4.34 -10.69
N ASN A 270 12.30 -4.32 -10.68
CA ASN A 270 13.10 -3.20 -11.15
C ASN A 270 13.98 -3.63 -12.34
N PRO A 271 13.54 -3.43 -13.58
CA PRO A 271 14.29 -3.82 -14.77
C PRO A 271 15.65 -3.12 -14.91
N HIS A 272 15.78 -1.86 -14.49
CA HIS A 272 17.03 -1.11 -14.52
C HIS A 272 18.12 -1.77 -13.66
N ARG A 273 17.75 -2.27 -12.48
CA ARG A 273 18.67 -3.00 -11.58
C ARG A 273 19.19 -4.29 -12.23
N GLU A 274 18.38 -4.90 -13.07
CA GLU A 274 18.72 -6.11 -13.84
C GLU A 274 19.43 -5.78 -15.15
N LYS A 275 19.79 -4.49 -15.37
CA LYS A 275 20.50 -3.98 -16.55
C LYS A 275 19.78 -4.23 -17.87
N LEU A 276 18.45 -4.30 -17.85
CA LEU A 276 17.63 -4.39 -19.05
C LEU A 276 17.61 -3.02 -19.75
N SER A 277 17.72 -3.03 -21.07
CA SER A 277 17.62 -1.82 -21.90
C SER A 277 16.16 -1.45 -22.22
N SER A 278 15.29 -2.45 -22.27
CA SER A 278 13.85 -2.31 -22.50
C SER A 278 13.07 -3.37 -21.73
N TYR A 279 11.81 -3.09 -21.42
CA TYR A 279 10.91 -4.05 -20.77
C TYR A 279 9.47 -3.74 -21.17
N ARG A 280 8.76 -4.72 -21.74
CA ARG A 280 7.36 -4.58 -22.18
C ARG A 280 7.08 -3.32 -23.02
N GLY A 281 8.03 -2.95 -23.87
CA GLY A 281 7.93 -1.76 -24.72
C GLY A 281 8.45 -0.46 -24.10
N TYR A 282 8.67 -0.40 -22.78
CA TYR A 282 9.27 0.75 -22.12
C TYR A 282 10.79 0.84 -22.39
N ASP A 283 11.28 2.04 -22.66
CA ASP A 283 12.71 2.33 -22.70
C ASP A 283 13.29 2.50 -21.29
N ILE A 284 13.92 1.45 -20.78
CA ILE A 284 14.46 1.42 -19.41
C ILE A 284 15.74 2.26 -19.31
N LYS A 285 16.46 2.49 -20.41
CA LYS A 285 17.65 3.36 -20.38
C LYS A 285 17.26 4.80 -20.08
N SER A 286 16.20 5.28 -20.71
CA SER A 286 15.69 6.66 -20.53
C SER A 286 14.96 6.83 -19.21
N LEU A 287 14.13 5.86 -18.78
CA LEU A 287 13.43 5.90 -17.47
C LEU A 287 14.36 5.67 -16.26
N GLY A 288 15.52 5.04 -16.50
CA GLY A 288 16.53 4.82 -15.48
C GLY A 288 16.05 4.02 -14.26
N SER A 289 16.58 4.40 -13.09
CA SER A 289 16.30 3.71 -11.82
C SER A 289 14.90 3.97 -11.26
N ASN A 290 14.14 4.89 -11.83
CA ASN A 290 12.78 5.24 -11.34
C ASN A 290 11.72 4.25 -11.84
N PHE A 291 11.97 3.52 -12.92
CA PHE A 291 10.98 2.59 -13.44
C PHE A 291 10.77 1.37 -12.55
N ARG A 292 9.50 1.00 -12.37
CA ARG A 292 9.07 -0.22 -11.68
C ARG A 292 7.96 -0.90 -12.47
N VAL A 293 7.93 -2.23 -12.34
CA VAL A 293 6.79 -3.04 -12.77
C VAL A 293 6.11 -3.57 -11.53
N VAL A 294 4.84 -3.24 -11.37
CA VAL A 294 3.97 -3.80 -10.34
C VAL A 294 3.15 -4.90 -11.00
N THR A 295 3.27 -6.13 -10.51
CA THR A 295 2.58 -7.29 -11.10
C THR A 295 1.61 -7.87 -10.07
N VAL A 296 0.35 -8.04 -10.45
CA VAL A 296 -0.63 -8.82 -9.70
C VAL A 296 -0.48 -10.28 -10.07
N LEU A 297 0.19 -11.07 -9.24
CA LEU A 297 0.49 -12.48 -9.48
C LEU A 297 -0.66 -13.42 -9.08
N LYS A 298 -1.50 -12.98 -8.18
CA LYS A 298 -2.70 -13.71 -7.72
C LYS A 298 -3.78 -12.70 -7.42
N ASN A 299 -4.98 -12.99 -7.89
CA ASN A 299 -6.18 -12.26 -7.53
C ASN A 299 -7.34 -13.27 -7.48
N ARG A 300 -7.93 -13.49 -6.30
CA ARG A 300 -9.07 -14.40 -6.13
C ARG A 300 -10.38 -13.82 -6.67
N TYR A 301 -10.42 -12.52 -6.92
CA TYR A 301 -11.64 -11.81 -7.27
C TYR A 301 -11.67 -11.33 -8.73
N GLY A 302 -10.52 -11.41 -9.43
CA GLY A 302 -10.39 -10.88 -10.78
C GLY A 302 -9.21 -11.46 -11.54
N GLU A 303 -8.68 -10.69 -12.46
CA GLU A 303 -7.55 -11.09 -13.32
C GLU A 303 -6.23 -11.15 -12.53
N ALA A 304 -5.39 -12.09 -12.91
CA ALA A 304 -4.02 -12.24 -12.41
C ALA A 304 -3.01 -12.16 -13.56
N ASP A 305 -1.73 -12.14 -13.23
CA ASP A 305 -0.59 -12.00 -14.16
C ASP A 305 -0.63 -10.69 -14.98
N VAL A 306 -1.25 -9.64 -14.43
CA VAL A 306 -1.31 -8.29 -15.02
C VAL A 306 -0.17 -7.43 -14.50
N GLU A 307 0.50 -6.73 -15.43
CA GLU A 307 1.64 -5.87 -15.15
C GLU A 307 1.29 -4.40 -15.36
N VAL A 308 1.65 -3.55 -14.40
CA VAL A 308 1.47 -2.10 -14.45
C VAL A 308 2.85 -1.42 -14.39
N GLY A 309 3.17 -0.61 -15.41
CA GLY A 309 4.38 0.21 -15.42
C GLY A 309 4.22 1.45 -14.54
N CYS A 310 5.16 1.65 -13.61
CA CYS A 310 5.12 2.77 -12.67
C CYS A 310 6.46 3.52 -12.64
N ALA A 311 6.41 4.81 -12.36
CA ALA A 311 7.53 5.58 -11.85
C ALA A 311 7.54 5.52 -10.32
N PHE A 312 8.71 5.32 -9.73
CA PHE A 312 8.93 5.33 -8.29
C PHE A 312 9.99 6.38 -7.92
N TYR A 313 9.58 7.41 -7.24
CA TYR A 313 10.44 8.49 -6.76
C TYR A 313 10.88 8.21 -5.33
N GLY A 314 12.01 7.49 -5.21
CA GLY A 314 12.49 7.00 -3.92
C GLY A 314 12.81 8.10 -2.91
N LYS A 315 13.17 9.32 -3.36
CA LYS A 315 13.43 10.49 -2.52
C LYS A 315 12.22 10.82 -1.63
N ILE A 316 11.03 10.79 -2.21
CA ILE A 316 9.76 11.13 -1.56
C ILE A 316 8.85 9.90 -1.33
N SER A 317 9.35 8.69 -1.61
CA SER A 317 8.62 7.41 -1.48
C SER A 317 7.31 7.35 -2.28
N TYR A 318 7.21 8.07 -3.39
CA TYR A 318 6.01 8.27 -4.18
C TYR A 318 5.97 7.37 -5.41
N PHE A 319 4.79 6.80 -5.72
CA PHE A 319 4.53 6.03 -6.92
C PHE A 319 3.56 6.77 -7.85
N ALA A 320 3.71 6.59 -9.15
CA ALA A 320 2.76 7.06 -10.15
C ALA A 320 2.73 6.08 -11.33
N GLU A 321 1.56 5.81 -11.87
CA GLU A 321 1.42 4.98 -13.07
C GLU A 321 1.87 5.74 -14.33
N LEU A 322 2.68 5.07 -15.13
CA LEU A 322 3.10 5.56 -16.43
C LEU A 322 2.00 5.31 -17.47
N PRO A 323 1.92 6.14 -18.53
CA PRO A 323 1.16 5.82 -19.73
C PRO A 323 1.62 4.50 -20.35
N LYS A 324 0.87 3.96 -21.30
CA LYS A 324 1.34 2.84 -22.08
C LYS A 324 2.59 3.23 -22.87
N PRO A 325 3.51 2.30 -23.16
CA PRO A 325 4.76 2.63 -23.88
C PRO A 325 4.55 3.35 -25.22
N GLU A 326 3.48 2.98 -25.94
CA GLU A 326 3.08 3.58 -27.22
C GLU A 326 2.61 5.03 -27.11
N ASP A 327 2.20 5.46 -25.93
CA ASP A 327 1.72 6.80 -25.64
C ASP A 327 2.83 7.72 -25.06
N ILE A 328 4.04 7.19 -24.88
CA ILE A 328 5.17 7.96 -24.34
C ILE A 328 6.05 8.46 -25.49
N TYR A 329 5.99 9.76 -25.74
CA TYR A 329 6.81 10.45 -26.75
C TYR A 329 8.13 11.00 -26.16
N ASP A 330 8.11 11.34 -24.86
CA ASP A 330 9.27 11.86 -24.12
C ASP A 330 9.41 11.10 -22.80
N TYR A 331 10.37 10.19 -22.75
CA TYR A 331 10.67 9.38 -21.57
C TYR A 331 11.36 10.18 -20.46
N GLU A 332 12.12 11.25 -20.81
CA GLU A 332 12.87 12.05 -19.84
C GLU A 332 11.93 12.83 -18.90
N LYS A 333 10.74 13.21 -19.40
CA LYS A 333 9.68 13.83 -18.60
C LYS A 333 9.38 13.04 -17.31
N TYR A 334 9.44 11.71 -17.36
CA TYR A 334 9.08 10.83 -16.24
C TYR A 334 10.21 10.59 -15.24
N ASN A 335 11.37 11.21 -15.41
CA ASN A 335 12.47 11.15 -14.44
C ASN A 335 12.30 12.13 -13.27
N ASN A 336 11.50 13.17 -13.44
CA ASN A 336 11.12 14.13 -12.41
C ASN A 336 9.65 13.92 -12.02
N PRO A 337 9.26 13.98 -10.73
CA PRO A 337 7.85 13.78 -10.31
C PRO A 337 6.90 14.95 -10.69
N ASP A 338 7.38 16.09 -11.16
CA ASP A 338 6.55 17.28 -11.47
C ASP A 338 5.43 16.99 -12.47
N TRP A 339 5.64 16.07 -13.42
CA TRP A 339 4.60 15.67 -14.37
C TRP A 339 3.31 15.12 -13.71
N ILE A 340 3.41 14.64 -12.46
CA ILE A 340 2.26 14.15 -11.70
C ILE A 340 1.32 15.31 -11.34
N LEU A 341 1.91 16.45 -11.04
CA LEU A 341 1.20 17.67 -10.65
C LEU A 341 0.47 18.27 -11.84
N ASP A 342 1.12 18.29 -13.03
CA ASP A 342 0.51 18.73 -14.29
C ASP A 342 -0.78 17.96 -14.61
N LYS A 343 -0.78 16.63 -14.41
CA LYS A 343 -1.97 15.78 -14.63
C LYS A 343 -3.15 16.14 -13.73
N LYS A 344 -2.90 16.55 -12.49
CA LYS A 344 -3.98 16.95 -11.56
C LYS A 344 -4.64 18.24 -12.01
N GLU A 345 -3.87 19.21 -12.48
CA GLU A 345 -4.41 20.47 -12.99
C GLU A 345 -5.28 20.28 -14.26
N ASP A 346 -4.86 19.38 -15.15
CA ASP A 346 -5.62 19.08 -16.37
C ASP A 346 -6.94 18.34 -16.05
N ASN A 347 -6.94 17.43 -15.09
CA ASN A 347 -8.15 16.72 -14.64
C ASN A 347 -9.15 17.67 -13.96
N VAL A 348 -8.68 18.59 -13.10
CA VAL A 348 -9.55 19.61 -12.47
C VAL A 348 -10.18 20.51 -13.53
N LYS A 349 -9.43 20.96 -14.54
CA LYS A 349 -9.97 21.76 -15.65
C LYS A 349 -11.02 21.00 -16.46
N MET A 350 -10.82 19.69 -16.72
CA MET A 350 -11.80 18.86 -17.44
C MET A 350 -13.09 18.65 -16.63
N GLU A 351 -13.01 18.47 -15.32
CA GLU A 351 -14.21 18.34 -14.46
C GLU A 351 -15.01 19.65 -14.39
N ASP A 352 -14.35 20.79 -14.32
CA ASP A 352 -15.00 22.11 -14.38
C ASP A 352 -15.68 22.36 -15.72
N ASP A 353 -15.08 21.96 -16.84
CA ASP A 353 -15.67 22.05 -18.17
C ASP A 353 -16.89 21.12 -18.32
N VAL A 354 -16.84 19.90 -17.80
CA VAL A 354 -17.96 18.93 -17.84
C VAL A 354 -19.13 19.39 -16.97
N THR A 355 -18.87 20.01 -15.81
CA THR A 355 -19.92 20.56 -14.94
C THR A 355 -20.61 21.79 -15.55
N ASN A 356 -19.88 22.59 -16.34
CA ASN A 356 -20.44 23.71 -17.05
C ASN A 356 -21.29 23.32 -18.28
N ILE A 357 -21.06 22.17 -18.89
CA ILE A 357 -21.84 21.68 -20.07
C ILE A 357 -23.17 21.04 -19.63
N ARG A 358 -23.33 20.58 -18.37
CA ARG A 358 -24.53 19.87 -17.87
C ARG A 358 -25.62 20.77 -17.28
N LYS A 359 -25.62 22.06 -17.46
CA LYS A 359 -26.78 22.93 -17.12
C LYS A 359 -27.74 23.04 -18.30
N PRO A 360 -28.85 22.27 -18.34
CA PRO A 360 -29.88 22.52 -19.35
C PRO A 360 -30.51 23.90 -19.07
N LYS A 361 -30.46 24.80 -20.05
CA LYS A 361 -31.29 26.01 -20.02
C LYS A 361 -32.73 25.57 -20.23
N PHE A 362 -33.47 25.41 -19.16
CA PHE A 362 -34.94 25.46 -19.24
C PHE A 362 -35.34 26.93 -19.29
N THR A 363 -35.69 27.39 -20.44
CA THR A 363 -36.51 28.62 -20.64
C THR A 363 -37.97 28.17 -20.56
N LEU A 364 -38.72 28.73 -19.60
CA LEU A 364 -40.19 28.74 -19.59
C LEU A 364 -40.73 29.62 -20.67
#